data_dacc031d82b5bb1d5e0f70be4e6d6178
#
_entry.id   dacc031d82b5bb1d5e0f70be4e6d6178
#
_cell.length_a   1.000
_cell.length_b   1.000
_cell.length_c   1.000
_cell.angle_alpha   90.00
_cell.angle_beta   90.00
_cell.angle_gamma   90.00
#
_symmetry.space_group_name_H-M   'P 1'
#
loop_
_entity.id
_entity.type
_entity.pdbx_description
1 polymer ?
#
loop_
_entity_poly.entity_id
_entity_poly.type
_entity_poly.pdbx_seq_one_letter_code
_entity_poly.pdbx_strand_id
1 'polypeptide(L)'
;IKPYSSPYKIYIIDEAQKLTLQAQNALLKTIEEPPAYAVVMLLADNPDALLPTISSRCVQLNLKPVGDQLVKDYLMNEMHVPDYQAEVDASLAQGNIGKAERIARSPEYEETLENALRMAKYADSMPLYEIVETIKKLTAEKDNIDDYFDIFSLWFRDVLLFKATKEVDSLVFKQELNGIRERANKSSYEGLEKIIDCLLYTSPSPRDKR
;
A
#
# COMPACT_ATOMS: atom_id res chain seq x y z
N ILE A 1 15.23 -28.13 -19.87
CA ILE A 1 16.68 -27.82 -19.99
C ILE A 1 17.22 -27.81 -18.56
N LYS A 2 18.20 -28.67 -18.27
CA LYS A 2 18.85 -28.74 -16.95
C LYS A 2 19.62 -27.43 -16.64
N PRO A 3 19.79 -27.08 -15.36
CA PRO A 3 20.63 -25.93 -14.97
C PRO A 3 22.08 -26.19 -15.40
N TYR A 4 22.77 -25.10 -15.81
CA TYR A 4 24.14 -25.20 -16.38
C TYR A 4 25.23 -25.15 -15.31
N SER A 5 25.04 -24.34 -14.25
CA SER A 5 26.07 -24.06 -13.23
C SER A 5 25.56 -24.15 -11.79
N SER A 6 24.32 -24.60 -11.58
CA SER A 6 23.69 -24.65 -10.26
C SER A 6 22.90 -25.96 -10.10
N PRO A 7 22.75 -26.50 -8.89
CA PRO A 7 21.92 -27.70 -8.66
C PRO A 7 20.43 -27.46 -8.92
N TYR A 8 19.96 -26.19 -8.85
CA TYR A 8 18.56 -25.83 -9.00
C TYR A 8 18.33 -24.80 -10.11
N LYS A 9 17.15 -24.88 -10.72
CA LYS A 9 16.60 -23.89 -11.63
C LYS A 9 15.32 -23.33 -11.03
N ILE A 10 15.31 -22.03 -10.73
CA ILE A 10 14.20 -21.35 -10.08
C ILE A 10 13.45 -20.56 -11.14
N TYR A 11 12.13 -20.77 -11.20
CA TYR A 11 11.20 -20.02 -12.01
C TYR A 11 10.32 -19.19 -11.08
N ILE A 12 10.32 -17.88 -11.25
CA ILE A 12 9.48 -16.95 -10.50
C ILE A 12 8.46 -16.39 -11.49
N ILE A 13 7.18 -16.61 -11.20
CA ILE A 13 6.06 -16.05 -11.96
C ILE A 13 5.43 -15.01 -11.06
N ASP A 14 5.69 -13.76 -11.38
CA ASP A 14 5.09 -12.63 -10.66
C ASP A 14 3.67 -12.38 -11.16
N GLU A 15 2.83 -11.81 -10.28
CA GLU A 15 1.40 -11.57 -10.54
C GLU A 15 0.67 -12.81 -11.12
N ALA A 16 0.91 -13.96 -10.54
CA ALA A 16 0.38 -15.23 -11.05
C ALA A 16 -1.16 -15.25 -11.11
N GLN A 17 -1.85 -14.41 -10.34
CA GLN A 17 -3.30 -14.21 -10.42
C GLN A 17 -3.76 -13.64 -11.79
N LYS A 18 -2.86 -13.00 -12.55
CA LYS A 18 -3.15 -12.48 -13.91
C LYS A 18 -2.99 -13.53 -15.02
N LEU A 19 -2.54 -14.73 -14.70
CA LEU A 19 -2.44 -15.81 -15.67
C LEU A 19 -3.83 -16.17 -16.21
N THR A 20 -3.94 -16.25 -17.54
CA THR A 20 -5.15 -16.76 -18.17
C THR A 20 -5.42 -18.20 -17.78
N LEU A 21 -6.68 -18.64 -17.81
CA LEU A 21 -7.06 -20.02 -17.53
C LEU A 21 -6.27 -21.04 -18.37
N GLN A 22 -5.99 -20.70 -19.62
CA GLN A 22 -5.20 -21.53 -20.52
C GLN A 22 -3.74 -21.64 -20.06
N ALA A 23 -3.13 -20.54 -19.62
CA ALA A 23 -1.77 -20.52 -19.09
C ALA A 23 -1.68 -21.31 -17.78
N GLN A 24 -2.66 -21.16 -16.88
CA GLN A 24 -2.74 -21.92 -15.66
C GLN A 24 -2.84 -23.44 -15.92
N ASN A 25 -3.69 -23.84 -16.87
CA ASN A 25 -3.81 -25.25 -17.28
C ASN A 25 -2.50 -25.79 -17.90
N ALA A 26 -1.79 -24.98 -18.68
CA ALA A 26 -0.50 -25.37 -19.25
C ALA A 26 0.58 -25.62 -18.18
N LEU A 27 0.53 -24.88 -17.06
CA LEU A 27 1.45 -25.06 -15.94
C LEU A 27 1.19 -26.33 -15.12
N LEU A 28 -0.04 -26.86 -15.12
CA LEU A 28 -0.41 -28.01 -14.29
C LEU A 28 0.54 -29.20 -14.49
N LYS A 29 0.84 -29.54 -15.72
CA LYS A 29 1.74 -30.66 -16.04
C LYS A 29 3.13 -30.50 -15.42
N THR A 30 3.66 -29.27 -15.40
CA THR A 30 4.97 -28.97 -14.83
C THR A 30 4.92 -28.95 -13.29
N ILE A 31 3.79 -28.55 -12.72
CA ILE A 31 3.62 -28.50 -11.24
C ILE A 31 3.35 -29.90 -10.69
N GLU A 32 2.65 -30.78 -11.45
CA GLU A 32 2.38 -32.16 -11.05
C GLU A 32 3.63 -33.03 -11.04
N GLU A 33 4.47 -32.91 -12.06
CA GLU A 33 5.70 -33.69 -12.22
C GLU A 33 6.90 -32.76 -12.43
N PRO A 34 7.28 -31.96 -11.41
CA PRO A 34 8.42 -31.07 -11.56
C PRO A 34 9.72 -31.86 -11.66
N PRO A 35 10.64 -31.49 -12.56
CA PRO A 35 11.98 -32.03 -12.53
C PRO A 35 12.64 -31.80 -11.17
N ALA A 36 13.40 -32.76 -10.67
CA ALA A 36 14.02 -32.69 -9.33
C ALA A 36 14.92 -31.45 -9.08
N TYR A 37 15.34 -30.79 -10.17
CA TYR A 37 16.15 -29.57 -10.12
C TYR A 37 15.29 -28.30 -10.27
N ALA A 38 13.98 -28.38 -10.47
CA ALA A 38 13.13 -27.21 -10.73
C ALA A 38 12.41 -26.78 -9.46
N VAL A 39 12.46 -25.48 -9.18
CA VAL A 39 11.64 -24.81 -8.18
C VAL A 39 10.76 -23.81 -8.92
N VAL A 40 9.45 -23.88 -8.73
CA VAL A 40 8.50 -22.93 -9.31
C VAL A 40 7.87 -22.12 -8.18
N MET A 41 8.02 -20.80 -8.24
CA MET A 41 7.43 -19.86 -7.30
C MET A 41 6.36 -19.05 -8.03
N LEU A 42 5.13 -19.12 -7.52
CA LEU A 42 4.01 -18.30 -7.98
C LEU A 42 3.77 -17.21 -6.96
N LEU A 43 3.98 -15.95 -7.34
CA LEU A 43 3.70 -14.81 -6.48
C LEU A 43 2.30 -14.31 -6.83
N ALA A 44 1.42 -14.21 -5.84
CA ALA A 44 0.03 -13.79 -6.04
C ALA A 44 -0.47 -12.99 -4.84
N ASP A 45 -1.14 -11.88 -5.09
CA ASP A 45 -1.83 -11.10 -4.06
C ASP A 45 -3.12 -11.81 -3.61
N ASN A 46 -3.76 -12.52 -4.52
CA ASN A 46 -4.97 -13.27 -4.26
C ASN A 46 -4.82 -14.73 -4.73
N PRO A 47 -4.57 -15.68 -3.83
CA PRO A 47 -4.45 -17.09 -4.19
C PRO A 47 -5.75 -17.71 -4.72
N ASP A 48 -6.93 -17.14 -4.40
CA ASP A 48 -8.23 -17.63 -4.87
C ASP A 48 -8.44 -17.41 -6.38
N ALA A 49 -7.64 -16.54 -7.01
CA ALA A 49 -7.64 -16.35 -8.45
C ALA A 49 -6.90 -17.46 -9.22
N LEU A 50 -6.13 -18.30 -8.52
CA LEU A 50 -5.49 -19.46 -9.08
C LEU A 50 -6.45 -20.65 -9.07
N LEU A 51 -6.32 -21.53 -10.07
CA LEU A 51 -7.08 -22.76 -10.11
C LEU A 51 -6.85 -23.58 -8.82
N PRO A 52 -7.90 -24.15 -8.21
CA PRO A 52 -7.77 -25.04 -7.05
C PRO A 52 -6.81 -26.21 -7.30
N THR A 53 -6.71 -26.66 -8.55
CA THR A 53 -5.77 -27.69 -8.99
C THR A 53 -4.31 -27.26 -8.90
N ILE A 54 -4.00 -25.97 -9.08
CA ILE A 54 -2.66 -25.41 -8.85
C ILE A 54 -2.41 -25.27 -7.35
N SER A 55 -3.32 -24.60 -6.64
CA SER A 55 -3.18 -24.31 -5.22
C SER A 55 -3.01 -25.56 -4.38
N SER A 56 -3.70 -26.67 -4.73
CA SER A 56 -3.59 -27.98 -4.02
C SER A 56 -2.23 -28.66 -4.20
N ARG A 57 -1.44 -28.27 -5.19
CA ARG A 57 -0.11 -28.84 -5.49
C ARG A 57 1.05 -27.92 -5.10
N CYS A 58 0.74 -26.75 -4.58
CA CYS A 58 1.73 -25.78 -4.11
C CYS A 58 1.76 -25.73 -2.59
N VAL A 59 2.93 -25.47 -2.04
CA VAL A 59 3.05 -25.08 -0.64
C VAL A 59 2.76 -23.59 -0.56
N GLN A 60 1.69 -23.22 0.15
CA GLN A 60 1.31 -21.84 0.31
C GLN A 60 2.10 -21.19 1.45
N LEU A 61 2.80 -20.12 1.14
CA LEU A 61 3.52 -19.27 2.09
C LEU A 61 2.82 -17.91 2.17
N ASN A 62 2.06 -17.69 3.25
CA ASN A 62 1.39 -16.41 3.46
C ASN A 62 2.36 -15.42 4.09
N LEU A 63 2.78 -14.42 3.31
CA LEU A 63 3.58 -13.29 3.79
C LEU A 63 2.65 -12.31 4.52
N LYS A 64 3.00 -11.98 5.76
CA LYS A 64 2.26 -11.02 6.57
C LYS A 64 2.97 -9.67 6.52
N PRO A 65 2.23 -8.54 6.63
CA PRO A 65 2.84 -7.24 6.83
C PRO A 65 3.81 -7.26 8.02
N VAL A 66 4.93 -6.57 7.86
CA VAL A 66 5.91 -6.37 8.95
C VAL A 66 5.35 -5.34 9.92
N GLY A 67 5.57 -5.52 11.23
CA GLY A 67 5.12 -4.54 12.23
C GLY A 67 5.81 -3.17 12.04
N ASP A 68 5.06 -2.09 12.24
CA ASP A 68 5.52 -0.71 11.99
C ASP A 68 6.84 -0.38 12.71
N GLN A 69 7.03 -0.88 13.94
CA GLN A 69 8.27 -0.65 14.67
C GLN A 69 9.48 -1.27 13.96
N LEU A 70 9.35 -2.47 13.39
CA LEU A 70 10.44 -3.11 12.65
C LEU A 70 10.75 -2.39 11.34
N VAL A 71 9.71 -1.87 10.66
CA VAL A 71 9.87 -1.04 9.46
C VAL A 71 10.59 0.26 9.82
N LYS A 72 10.19 0.92 10.93
CA LYS A 72 10.81 2.13 11.44
C LYS A 72 12.29 1.89 11.76
N ASP A 73 12.58 0.83 12.53
CA ASP A 73 13.96 0.47 12.89
C ASP A 73 14.82 0.21 11.64
N TYR A 74 14.28 -0.45 10.64
CA TYR A 74 14.93 -0.67 9.36
C TYR A 74 15.25 0.66 8.63
N LEU A 75 14.29 1.57 8.52
CA LEU A 75 14.47 2.87 7.89
C LEU A 75 15.54 3.71 8.60
N MET A 76 15.56 3.67 9.93
CA MET A 76 16.54 4.42 10.72
C MET A 76 17.95 3.82 10.61
N ASN A 77 18.09 2.51 10.74
CA ASN A 77 19.39 1.85 10.82
C ASN A 77 20.05 1.66 9.45
N GLU A 78 19.28 1.24 8.44
CA GLU A 78 19.81 0.90 7.12
C GLU A 78 19.74 2.07 6.13
N MET A 79 18.74 2.94 6.27
CA MET A 79 18.54 4.05 5.35
C MET A 79 18.85 5.42 5.95
N HIS A 80 19.15 5.47 7.25
CA HIS A 80 19.49 6.70 7.97
C HIS A 80 18.37 7.77 7.95
N VAL A 81 17.11 7.33 7.85
CA VAL A 81 15.95 8.22 7.90
C VAL A 81 15.80 8.76 9.34
N PRO A 82 15.54 10.07 9.53
CA PRO A 82 15.29 10.63 10.85
C PRO A 82 14.10 9.97 11.56
N ASP A 83 14.15 9.84 12.89
CA ASP A 83 13.15 9.11 13.70
C ASP A 83 11.70 9.54 13.39
N TYR A 84 11.44 10.85 13.37
CA TYR A 84 10.10 11.39 13.09
C TYR A 84 9.60 11.06 11.69
N GLN A 85 10.48 11.05 10.69
CA GLN A 85 10.15 10.72 9.31
C GLN A 85 9.94 9.21 9.16
N ALA A 86 10.81 8.41 9.78
CA ALA A 86 10.71 6.95 9.77
C ALA A 86 9.39 6.45 10.39
N GLU A 87 8.84 7.15 11.37
CA GLU A 87 7.54 6.82 11.97
C GLU A 87 6.39 7.04 10.97
N VAL A 88 6.39 8.17 10.25
CA VAL A 88 5.40 8.47 9.21
C VAL A 88 5.54 7.49 8.05
N ASP A 89 6.75 7.30 7.53
CA ASP A 89 7.03 6.42 6.39
C ASP A 89 6.65 4.97 6.69
N ALA A 90 6.95 4.46 7.89
CA ALA A 90 6.57 3.13 8.33
C ALA A 90 5.04 2.96 8.35
N SER A 91 4.31 3.95 8.86
CA SER A 91 2.85 3.93 8.91
C SER A 91 2.22 3.97 7.51
N LEU A 92 2.78 4.79 6.59
CA LEU A 92 2.35 4.86 5.19
C LEU A 92 2.69 3.59 4.40
N ALA A 93 3.76 2.90 4.78
CA ALA A 93 4.18 1.65 4.16
C ALA A 93 3.28 0.46 4.52
N GLN A 94 2.53 0.53 5.62
CA GLN A 94 1.59 -0.51 6.08
C GLN A 94 2.26 -1.91 6.15
N GLY A 95 3.49 -1.96 6.64
CA GLY A 95 4.26 -3.19 6.79
C GLY A 95 4.93 -3.73 5.51
N ASN A 96 4.92 -2.95 4.43
CA ASN A 96 5.63 -3.28 3.19
C ASN A 96 6.99 -2.58 3.14
N ILE A 97 8.08 -3.31 3.35
CA ILE A 97 9.45 -2.78 3.36
C ILE A 97 9.82 -2.12 2.03
N GLY A 98 9.47 -2.75 0.88
CA GLY A 98 9.76 -2.16 -0.44
C GLY A 98 9.03 -0.83 -0.66
N LYS A 99 7.79 -0.72 -0.18
CA LYS A 99 7.05 0.55 -0.19
C LYS A 99 7.72 1.57 0.74
N ALA A 100 8.17 1.16 1.93
CA ALA A 100 8.87 2.03 2.87
C ALA A 100 10.17 2.61 2.25
N GLU A 101 10.96 1.77 1.58
CA GLU A 101 12.16 2.22 0.86
C GLU A 101 11.83 3.21 -0.27
N ARG A 102 10.76 2.95 -1.03
CA ARG A 102 10.31 3.85 -2.10
C ARG A 102 9.92 5.21 -1.54
N ILE A 103 9.10 5.22 -0.48
CA ILE A 103 8.68 6.45 0.21
C ILE A 103 9.90 7.26 0.66
N ALA A 104 10.84 6.62 1.36
CA ALA A 104 12.01 7.29 1.93
C ALA A 104 13.02 7.81 0.89
N ARG A 105 13.00 7.28 -0.35
CA ARG A 105 13.95 7.66 -1.40
C ARG A 105 13.37 8.57 -2.48
N SER A 106 12.06 8.69 -2.58
CA SER A 106 11.41 9.39 -3.70
C SER A 106 11.05 10.83 -3.34
N PRO A 107 11.72 11.83 -3.94
CA PRO A 107 11.31 13.23 -3.80
C PRO A 107 9.88 13.48 -4.33
N GLU A 108 9.45 12.71 -5.34
CA GLU A 108 8.10 12.81 -5.87
C GLU A 108 7.05 12.38 -4.84
N TYR A 109 7.42 11.43 -3.96
CA TYR A 109 6.52 11.03 -2.87
C TYR A 109 6.38 12.12 -1.81
N GLU A 110 7.44 12.85 -1.50
CA GLU A 110 7.41 13.99 -0.59
C GLU A 110 6.45 15.08 -1.12
N GLU A 111 6.53 15.40 -2.41
CA GLU A 111 5.58 16.33 -3.08
C GLU A 111 4.14 15.80 -3.02
N THR A 112 3.96 14.50 -3.23
CA THR A 112 2.65 13.84 -3.13
C THR A 112 2.08 13.96 -1.72
N LEU A 113 2.89 13.71 -0.70
CA LEU A 113 2.51 13.82 0.71
C LEU A 113 2.09 15.26 1.06
N GLU A 114 2.89 16.25 0.69
CA GLU A 114 2.57 17.67 0.94
C GLU A 114 1.26 18.09 0.26
N ASN A 115 1.08 17.72 -1.01
CA ASN A 115 -0.13 18.02 -1.77
C ASN A 115 -1.36 17.35 -1.17
N ALA A 116 -1.26 16.07 -0.79
CA ALA A 116 -2.36 15.33 -0.16
C ALA A 116 -2.74 15.95 1.19
N LEU A 117 -1.77 16.25 2.06
CA LEU A 117 -2.03 16.91 3.34
C LEU A 117 -2.66 18.29 3.17
N ARG A 118 -2.22 19.07 2.18
CA ARG A 118 -2.82 20.37 1.84
C ARG A 118 -4.29 20.20 1.43
N MET A 119 -4.59 19.23 0.58
CA MET A 119 -5.97 18.93 0.17
C MET A 119 -6.81 18.49 1.36
N ALA A 120 -6.33 17.57 2.19
CA ALA A 120 -7.07 17.07 3.34
C ALA A 120 -7.41 18.18 4.35
N LYS A 121 -6.50 19.15 4.53
CA LYS A 121 -6.68 20.30 5.44
C LYS A 121 -7.66 21.34 4.89
N TYR A 122 -7.54 21.69 3.61
CA TYR A 122 -8.11 22.92 3.05
C TYR A 122 -9.17 22.70 1.96
N ALA A 123 -9.52 21.46 1.61
CA ALA A 123 -10.47 21.17 0.52
C ALA A 123 -11.78 21.97 0.62
N ASP A 124 -12.30 22.20 1.84
CA ASP A 124 -13.55 22.94 2.07
C ASP A 124 -13.43 24.44 1.73
N SER A 125 -12.22 24.98 1.71
CA SER A 125 -11.92 26.39 1.44
C SER A 125 -11.21 26.62 0.11
N MET A 126 -10.81 25.55 -0.58
CA MET A 126 -10.13 25.65 -1.88
C MET A 126 -11.11 26.11 -2.97
N PRO A 127 -10.71 27.03 -3.86
CA PRO A 127 -11.49 27.34 -5.03
C PRO A 127 -11.70 26.13 -5.93
N LEU A 128 -12.89 25.99 -6.51
CA LEU A 128 -13.25 24.82 -7.34
C LEU A 128 -12.24 24.55 -8.47
N TYR A 129 -11.70 25.61 -9.09
CA TYR A 129 -10.71 25.47 -10.16
C TYR A 129 -9.42 24.79 -9.68
N GLU A 130 -8.97 25.10 -8.46
CA GLU A 130 -7.76 24.50 -7.86
C GLU A 130 -7.96 23.02 -7.56
N ILE A 131 -9.15 22.65 -7.05
CA ILE A 131 -9.53 21.24 -6.84
C ILE A 131 -9.53 20.49 -8.18
N VAL A 132 -10.13 21.08 -9.22
CA VAL A 132 -10.18 20.47 -10.57
C VAL A 132 -8.79 20.32 -11.18
N GLU A 133 -7.92 21.32 -11.04
CA GLU A 133 -6.52 21.22 -11.53
C GLU A 133 -5.75 20.13 -10.80
N THR A 134 -5.89 20.05 -9.48
CA THR A 134 -5.24 19.01 -8.69
C THR A 134 -5.73 17.62 -9.09
N ILE A 135 -7.04 17.43 -9.24
CA ILE A 135 -7.59 16.15 -9.72
C ILE A 135 -7.08 15.79 -11.13
N LYS A 136 -6.98 16.78 -12.03
CA LYS A 136 -6.42 16.53 -13.37
C LYS A 136 -4.95 16.09 -13.32
N LYS A 137 -4.14 16.69 -12.47
CA LYS A 137 -2.75 16.25 -12.26
C LYS A 137 -2.70 14.83 -11.73
N LEU A 138 -3.49 14.52 -10.70
CA LEU A 138 -3.58 13.18 -10.13
C LEU A 138 -4.00 12.12 -11.16
N THR A 139 -4.97 12.44 -12.03
CA THR A 139 -5.44 11.50 -13.05
C THR A 139 -4.48 11.33 -14.22
N ALA A 140 -3.59 12.31 -14.46
CA ALA A 140 -2.53 12.20 -15.47
C ALA A 140 -1.37 11.31 -14.99
N GLU A 141 -1.11 11.29 -13.69
CA GLU A 141 -0.07 10.51 -13.02
C GLU A 141 -0.70 9.30 -12.31
N LYS A 142 -1.21 8.35 -13.09
CA LYS A 142 -1.97 7.18 -12.56
C LYS A 142 -1.25 6.38 -11.46
N ASP A 143 0.07 6.41 -11.45
CA ASP A 143 0.88 5.63 -10.52
C ASP A 143 0.85 6.16 -9.07
N ASN A 144 0.41 7.41 -8.87
CA ASN A 144 0.41 8.05 -7.55
C ASN A 144 -0.96 8.10 -6.86
N ILE A 145 -2.03 7.69 -7.51
CA ILE A 145 -3.39 7.78 -6.95
C ILE A 145 -3.53 6.96 -5.66
N ASP A 146 -2.97 5.75 -5.65
CA ASP A 146 -3.02 4.87 -4.49
C ASP A 146 -2.34 5.51 -3.27
N ASP A 147 -1.23 6.22 -3.48
CA ASP A 147 -0.51 6.92 -2.42
C ASP A 147 -1.35 8.05 -1.81
N TYR A 148 -2.12 8.79 -2.62
CA TYR A 148 -3.07 9.79 -2.11
C TYR A 148 -4.16 9.18 -1.25
N PHE A 149 -4.74 8.04 -1.66
CA PHE A 149 -5.75 7.34 -0.86
C PHE A 149 -5.20 6.85 0.46
N ASP A 150 -3.98 6.33 0.49
CA ASP A 150 -3.32 5.89 1.70
C ASP A 150 -3.08 7.07 2.66
N ILE A 151 -2.58 8.21 2.15
CA ILE A 151 -2.36 9.42 2.94
C ILE A 151 -3.68 9.96 3.49
N PHE A 152 -4.73 10.06 2.66
CA PHE A 152 -6.05 10.52 3.12
C PHE A 152 -6.63 9.59 4.18
N SER A 153 -6.51 8.29 4.00
CA SER A 153 -7.02 7.30 4.97
C SER A 153 -6.35 7.46 6.32
N LEU A 154 -5.03 7.61 6.36
CA LEU A 154 -4.29 7.86 7.60
C LEU A 154 -4.61 9.23 8.20
N TRP A 155 -4.72 10.28 7.38
CA TRP A 155 -5.09 11.61 7.86
C TRP A 155 -6.48 11.61 8.53
N PHE A 156 -7.50 11.07 7.87
CA PHE A 156 -8.86 11.04 8.42
C PHE A 156 -8.98 10.09 9.60
N ARG A 157 -8.18 9.00 9.65
CA ARG A 157 -8.03 8.16 10.83
C ARG A 157 -7.51 8.99 12.01
N ASP A 158 -6.45 9.78 11.81
CA ASP A 158 -5.88 10.63 12.85
C ASP A 158 -6.88 11.70 13.33
N VAL A 159 -7.66 12.30 12.42
CA VAL A 159 -8.74 13.23 12.75
C VAL A 159 -9.81 12.57 13.62
N LEU A 160 -10.24 11.35 13.27
CA LEU A 160 -11.24 10.60 14.02
C LEU A 160 -10.70 10.18 15.39
N LEU A 161 -9.47 9.68 15.43
CA LEU A 161 -8.79 9.27 16.65
C LEU A 161 -8.65 10.45 17.62
N PHE A 162 -8.14 11.59 17.14
CA PHE A 162 -8.02 12.80 17.95
C PHE A 162 -9.39 13.33 18.41
N LYS A 163 -10.42 13.24 17.56
CA LYS A 163 -11.78 13.65 17.96
C LYS A 163 -12.30 12.81 19.11
N ALA A 164 -12.04 11.51 19.10
CA ALA A 164 -12.51 10.56 20.10
C ALA A 164 -11.70 10.60 21.41
N THR A 165 -10.37 10.63 21.33
CA THR A 165 -9.47 10.42 22.48
C THR A 165 -8.81 11.70 23.00
N LYS A 166 -8.61 12.70 22.14
CA LYS A 166 -7.77 13.89 22.37
C LYS A 166 -6.29 13.56 22.60
N GLU A 167 -5.88 12.32 22.39
CA GLU A 167 -4.49 11.89 22.51
C GLU A 167 -3.70 12.26 21.26
N VAL A 168 -2.49 12.83 21.46
CA VAL A 168 -1.62 13.26 20.38
C VAL A 168 -0.57 12.19 20.06
N ASP A 169 -0.16 11.43 21.07
CA ASP A 169 0.92 10.44 20.93
C ASP A 169 0.59 9.30 19.96
N SER A 170 -0.70 8.99 19.81
CA SER A 170 -1.22 7.94 18.94
C SER A 170 -1.38 8.37 17.45
N LEU A 171 -1.15 9.66 17.15
CA LEU A 171 -1.28 10.18 15.79
C LEU A 171 -0.03 9.87 14.95
N VAL A 172 -0.21 9.61 13.69
CA VAL A 172 0.88 9.50 12.70
C VAL A 172 1.37 10.89 12.31
N PHE A 173 0.45 11.79 11.96
CA PHE A 173 0.79 13.15 11.53
C PHE A 173 0.82 14.13 12.70
N LYS A 174 1.66 13.88 13.72
CA LYS A 174 1.79 14.71 14.93
C LYS A 174 2.14 16.18 14.62
N GLN A 175 2.93 16.41 13.57
CA GLN A 175 3.33 17.75 13.13
C GLN A 175 2.15 18.56 12.58
N GLU A 176 1.10 17.89 12.15
CA GLU A 176 -0.11 18.47 11.57
C GLU A 176 -1.25 18.66 12.59
N LEU A 177 -0.93 18.62 13.88
CA LEU A 177 -1.91 18.65 14.97
C LEU A 177 -2.92 19.80 14.86
N ASN A 178 -2.49 20.98 14.40
CA ASN A 178 -3.38 22.12 14.26
C ASN A 178 -4.48 21.88 13.22
N GLY A 179 -4.10 21.33 12.05
CA GLY A 179 -5.04 20.95 10.99
C GLY A 179 -5.98 19.82 11.43
N ILE A 180 -5.42 18.81 12.11
CA ILE A 180 -6.21 17.70 12.67
C ILE A 180 -7.25 18.20 13.67
N ARG A 181 -6.85 19.07 14.60
CA ARG A 181 -7.73 19.68 15.60
C ARG A 181 -8.85 20.49 14.96
N GLU A 182 -8.50 21.33 13.98
CA GLU A 182 -9.46 22.16 13.29
C GLU A 182 -10.50 21.29 12.55
N ARG A 183 -10.03 20.28 11.82
CA ARG A 183 -10.90 19.35 11.11
C ARG A 183 -11.78 18.53 12.05
N ALA A 184 -11.23 18.03 13.15
CA ALA A 184 -11.97 17.29 14.18
C ALA A 184 -13.09 18.12 14.81
N ASN A 185 -12.89 19.44 14.99
CA ASN A 185 -13.91 20.34 15.53
C ASN A 185 -15.01 20.65 14.51
N LYS A 186 -14.68 20.80 13.22
CA LYS A 186 -15.61 21.12 12.14
C LYS A 186 -16.45 19.92 11.70
N SER A 187 -15.91 18.71 11.77
CA SER A 187 -16.56 17.50 11.24
C SER A 187 -17.38 16.78 12.32
N SER A 188 -18.53 16.22 11.95
CA SER A 188 -19.27 15.28 12.80
C SER A 188 -18.64 13.87 12.74
N TYR A 189 -18.95 13.00 13.71
CA TYR A 189 -18.53 11.59 13.64
C TYR A 189 -19.08 10.90 12.40
N GLU A 190 -20.38 11.07 12.11
CA GLU A 190 -21.03 10.52 10.92
C GLU A 190 -20.38 11.00 9.62
N GLY A 191 -19.98 12.29 9.56
CA GLY A 191 -19.28 12.85 8.39
C GLY A 191 -17.90 12.24 8.19
N LEU A 192 -17.15 12.04 9.26
CA LEU A 192 -15.82 11.39 9.20
C LEU A 192 -15.94 9.91 8.81
N GLU A 193 -16.91 9.19 9.36
CA GLU A 193 -17.18 7.80 9.03
C GLU A 193 -17.50 7.64 7.53
N LYS A 194 -18.38 8.48 6.99
CA LYS A 194 -18.69 8.48 5.55
C LYS A 194 -17.47 8.74 4.66
N ILE A 195 -16.56 9.63 5.09
CA ILE A 195 -15.32 9.89 4.34
C ILE A 195 -14.42 8.66 4.37
N ILE A 196 -14.23 8.06 5.54
CA ILE A 196 -13.39 6.86 5.69
C ILE A 196 -13.96 5.69 4.89
N ASP A 197 -15.28 5.46 4.97
CA ASP A 197 -15.94 4.43 4.18
C ASP A 197 -15.74 4.67 2.68
N CYS A 198 -15.94 5.91 2.21
CA CYS A 198 -15.69 6.28 0.82
C CYS A 198 -14.25 5.97 0.39
N LEU A 199 -13.26 6.33 1.20
CA LEU A 199 -11.85 6.05 0.91
C LEU A 199 -11.56 4.54 0.85
N LEU A 200 -12.12 3.75 1.78
CA LEU A 200 -11.96 2.30 1.80
C LEU A 200 -12.61 1.60 0.60
N TYR A 201 -13.78 2.09 0.15
CA TYR A 201 -14.46 1.54 -1.03
C TYR A 201 -13.84 2.00 -2.35
N THR A 202 -13.18 3.16 -2.37
CA THR A 202 -12.58 3.74 -3.57
C THR A 202 -11.12 3.32 -3.73
N SER A 203 -10.45 2.99 -2.63
CA SER A 203 -9.11 2.39 -2.69
C SER A 203 -9.20 1.10 -3.50
N PRO A 204 -8.43 0.96 -4.61
CA PRO A 204 -8.51 -0.22 -5.44
C PRO A 204 -8.20 -1.44 -4.59
N SER A 205 -9.23 -2.23 -4.36
CA SER A 205 -9.06 -3.53 -3.72
C SER A 205 -8.02 -4.31 -4.53
N PRO A 206 -7.19 -5.14 -3.90
CA PRO A 206 -6.37 -6.11 -4.63
C PRO A 206 -7.17 -6.95 -5.64
N ARG A 207 -8.52 -6.97 -5.49
CA ARG A 207 -9.46 -7.62 -6.40
C ARG A 207 -9.78 -6.83 -7.68
N ASP A 208 -9.54 -5.51 -7.70
CA ASP A 208 -9.95 -4.62 -8.79
C ASP A 208 -8.79 -4.23 -9.73
N LYS A 209 -7.57 -4.64 -9.43
CA LYS A 209 -6.43 -4.55 -10.38
C LYS A 209 -6.63 -5.61 -11.47
N ARG A 210 -7.56 -5.31 -12.40
CA ARG A 210 -7.75 -6.08 -13.64
C ARG A 210 -6.82 -5.58 -14.73
#